data_dbb22915ef561713f4599d93ef682eb4
#
_entry.id   dbb22915ef561713f4599d93ef682eb4
#
_cell.length_a   1.000
_cell.length_b   1.000
_cell.length_c   1.000
_cell.angle_alpha   90.00
_cell.angle_beta   90.00
_cell.angle_gamma   90.00
#
_symmetry.space_group_name_H-M   'P 1'
#
loop_
_entity.id
_entity.type
_entity.pdbx_description
1 polymer ?
#
loop_
_entity_poly.entity_id
_entity_poly.type
_entity_poly.pdbx_seq_one_letter_code
_entity_poly.pdbx_strand_id
1 'polypeptide(L)'
;MFQQSSYTDQITFFQKLRSFDYILLICILILGIVSSFSMYSTDGGELLYHSKSHIFRFIAFFGMMICLSFLSIRFWHFTGYLFYAITLFLLFWASLYGVTASGSQRWINLYFINLQPSELMKVAIIVCFAKYYHRSQIQNVNNFKNLLIPLVILIVPIMLVV
;
A
#
# COMPACT_ATOMS: atom_id res chain seq x y z
N MET A 1 -15.08 -14.95 25.84
CA MET A 1 -14.55 -16.03 25.00
C MET A 1 -15.31 -15.97 23.67
N PHE A 2 -14.82 -15.19 22.71
CA PHE A 2 -15.51 -14.94 21.44
C PHE A 2 -15.19 -16.05 20.45
N GLN A 3 -16.18 -16.85 20.11
CA GLN A 3 -16.14 -17.77 18.97
C GLN A 3 -16.16 -16.97 17.66
N GLN A 4 -15.02 -16.52 17.20
CA GLN A 4 -14.83 -15.89 15.88
C GLN A 4 -13.91 -16.74 15.02
N SER A 5 -14.12 -18.01 14.90
CA SER A 5 -13.13 -18.78 14.15
C SER A 5 -13.60 -19.53 12.91
N SER A 6 -14.86 -19.48 12.54
CA SER A 6 -15.34 -20.36 11.46
C SER A 6 -15.97 -19.68 10.25
N TYR A 7 -16.22 -18.37 10.29
CA TYR A 7 -17.03 -17.75 9.22
C TYR A 7 -16.22 -17.25 8.01
N THR A 8 -14.92 -17.02 8.16
CA THR A 8 -14.10 -16.42 7.10
C THR A 8 -13.46 -17.43 6.13
N ASP A 9 -13.43 -18.71 6.46
CA ASP A 9 -12.74 -19.73 5.64
C ASP A 9 -13.61 -20.34 4.53
N GLN A 10 -14.90 -20.05 4.47
CA GLN A 10 -15.81 -20.62 3.49
C GLN A 10 -16.49 -19.60 2.56
N ILE A 11 -15.98 -18.36 2.50
CA ILE A 11 -16.52 -17.42 1.52
C ILE A 11 -16.11 -17.86 0.13
N THR A 12 -17.06 -18.39 -0.64
CA THR A 12 -16.87 -18.80 -2.02
C THR A 12 -16.41 -17.61 -2.86
N PHE A 13 -15.59 -17.84 -3.89
CA PHE A 13 -15.09 -16.82 -4.81
C PHE A 13 -16.18 -15.87 -5.32
N PHE A 14 -17.37 -16.39 -5.65
CA PHE A 14 -18.52 -15.60 -6.06
C PHE A 14 -19.05 -14.67 -4.96
N GLN A 15 -19.00 -15.09 -3.70
CA GLN A 15 -19.40 -14.23 -2.58
C GLN A 15 -18.40 -13.10 -2.37
N LYS A 16 -17.10 -13.36 -2.55
CA LYS A 16 -16.07 -12.30 -2.52
C LYS A 16 -16.29 -11.29 -3.64
N LEU A 17 -16.58 -11.74 -4.86
CA LEU A 17 -16.92 -10.85 -5.98
C LEU A 17 -18.14 -9.97 -5.66
N ARG A 18 -19.18 -10.54 -5.06
CA ARG A 18 -20.39 -9.79 -4.69
C ARG A 18 -20.16 -8.79 -3.56
N SER A 19 -19.11 -8.98 -2.76
CA SER A 19 -18.75 -8.09 -1.66
C SER A 19 -17.88 -6.89 -2.09
N PHE A 20 -17.56 -6.78 -3.38
CA PHE A 20 -16.82 -5.63 -3.89
C PHE A 20 -17.66 -4.36 -3.83
N ASP A 21 -17.05 -3.27 -3.45
CA ASP A 21 -17.62 -1.94 -3.61
C ASP A 21 -17.49 -1.50 -5.07
N TYR A 22 -18.55 -1.77 -5.85
CA TYR A 22 -18.60 -1.41 -7.26
C TYR A 22 -18.56 0.09 -7.50
N ILE A 23 -19.06 0.89 -6.56
CA ILE A 23 -19.03 2.35 -6.65
C ILE A 23 -17.57 2.83 -6.63
N LEU A 24 -16.79 2.32 -5.68
CA LEU A 24 -15.35 2.62 -5.60
C LEU A 24 -14.61 2.21 -6.86
N LEU A 25 -14.87 1.00 -7.38
CA LEU A 25 -14.24 0.51 -8.61
C LEU A 25 -14.55 1.39 -9.81
N ILE A 26 -15.80 1.80 -9.97
CA ILE A 26 -16.23 2.69 -11.06
C ILE A 26 -15.58 4.06 -10.91
N CYS A 27 -15.52 4.63 -9.71
CA CYS A 27 -14.84 5.90 -9.47
C CYS A 27 -13.36 5.85 -9.86
N ILE A 28 -12.65 4.77 -9.49
CA ILE A 28 -11.24 4.59 -9.86
C ILE A 28 -11.07 4.45 -11.38
N LEU A 29 -11.95 3.70 -12.04
CA LEU A 29 -11.95 3.58 -13.50
C LEU A 29 -12.17 4.92 -14.20
N ILE A 30 -13.14 5.71 -13.75
CA ILE A 30 -13.40 7.04 -14.29
C ILE A 30 -12.17 7.94 -14.13
N LEU A 31 -11.57 7.96 -12.95
CA LEU A 31 -10.34 8.72 -12.69
C LEU A 31 -9.19 8.26 -13.59
N GLY A 32 -9.04 6.96 -13.81
CA GLY A 32 -8.03 6.41 -14.72
C GLY A 32 -8.24 6.81 -16.17
N ILE A 33 -9.49 6.83 -16.63
CA ILE A 33 -9.84 7.28 -17.98
C ILE A 33 -9.53 8.78 -18.12
N VAL A 34 -9.98 9.62 -17.20
CA VAL A 34 -9.73 11.06 -17.21
C VAL A 34 -8.23 11.36 -17.20
N SER A 35 -7.47 10.65 -16.35
CA SER A 35 -6.01 10.77 -16.28
C SER A 35 -5.33 10.36 -17.59
N SER A 36 -5.81 9.29 -18.24
CA SER A 36 -5.28 8.84 -19.52
C SER A 36 -5.56 9.85 -20.65
N PHE A 37 -6.75 10.48 -20.67
CA PHE A 37 -7.06 11.57 -21.61
C PHE A 37 -6.19 12.80 -21.37
N SER A 38 -5.93 13.15 -20.11
CA SER A 38 -5.03 14.26 -19.77
C SER A 38 -3.63 14.02 -20.32
N MET A 39 -3.08 12.80 -20.12
CA MET A 39 -1.76 12.44 -20.66
C MET A 39 -1.73 12.43 -22.19
N TYR A 40 -2.80 11.94 -22.83
CA TYR A 40 -2.94 11.99 -24.31
C TYR A 40 -2.94 13.43 -24.83
N SER A 41 -3.64 14.34 -24.16
CA SER A 41 -3.63 15.78 -24.51
C SER A 41 -2.24 16.39 -24.34
N THR A 42 -1.50 16.01 -23.31
CA THR A 42 -0.14 16.51 -23.06
C THR A 42 0.85 16.04 -24.13
N ASP A 43 0.64 14.84 -24.69
CA ASP A 43 1.44 14.27 -25.77
C ASP A 43 1.06 14.86 -27.17
N GLY A 44 0.22 15.92 -27.21
CA GLY A 44 -0.16 16.59 -28.45
C GLY A 44 -1.25 15.88 -29.26
N GLY A 45 -2.01 14.96 -28.68
CA GLY A 45 -3.06 14.20 -29.34
C GLY A 45 -2.56 12.95 -30.06
N GLU A 46 -1.33 12.53 -29.82
CA GLU A 46 -0.77 11.27 -30.30
C GLU A 46 -0.50 10.33 -29.13
N LEU A 47 -0.62 9.02 -29.37
CA LEU A 47 -0.26 8.01 -28.36
C LEU A 47 1.27 7.82 -28.34
N LEU A 48 1.97 8.75 -27.69
CA LEU A 48 3.41 8.70 -27.50
C LEU A 48 3.79 7.82 -26.30
N TYR A 49 5.08 7.80 -26.00
CA TYR A 49 5.64 6.96 -24.93
C TYR A 49 5.00 7.22 -23.56
N HIS A 50 4.73 8.48 -23.22
CA HIS A 50 4.18 8.87 -21.92
C HIS A 50 2.75 8.36 -21.73
N SER A 51 1.89 8.56 -22.72
CA SER A 51 0.49 8.09 -22.70
C SER A 51 0.41 6.57 -22.64
N LYS A 52 1.18 5.87 -23.48
CA LYS A 52 1.23 4.39 -23.46
C LYS A 52 1.72 3.85 -22.13
N SER A 53 2.79 4.41 -21.60
CA SER A 53 3.36 4.01 -20.32
C SER A 53 2.41 4.26 -19.16
N HIS A 54 1.64 5.36 -19.20
CA HIS A 54 0.62 5.67 -18.18
C HIS A 54 -0.53 4.65 -18.21
N ILE A 55 -1.09 4.38 -19.38
CA ILE A 55 -2.18 3.41 -19.54
C ILE A 55 -1.74 2.02 -19.10
N PHE A 56 -0.54 1.58 -19.49
CA PHE A 56 -0.01 0.29 -19.08
C PHE A 56 0.14 0.19 -17.55
N ARG A 57 0.70 1.23 -16.93
CA ARG A 57 0.83 1.28 -15.46
C ARG A 57 -0.51 1.28 -14.76
N PHE A 58 -1.48 2.05 -15.28
CA PHE A 58 -2.83 2.06 -14.72
C PHE A 58 -3.48 0.68 -14.76
N ILE A 59 -3.42 -0.02 -15.90
CA ILE A 59 -3.99 -1.37 -16.04
C ILE A 59 -3.28 -2.35 -15.08
N ALA A 60 -1.94 -2.29 -15.01
CA ALA A 60 -1.16 -3.18 -14.15
C ALA A 60 -1.50 -2.96 -12.66
N PHE A 61 -1.54 -1.70 -12.20
CA PHE A 61 -1.86 -1.41 -10.80
C PHE A 61 -3.32 -1.65 -10.45
N PHE A 62 -4.24 -1.40 -11.38
CA PHE A 62 -5.65 -1.74 -11.21
C PHE A 62 -5.86 -3.25 -11.08
N GLY A 63 -5.21 -4.04 -11.94
CA GLY A 63 -5.21 -5.50 -11.82
C GLY A 63 -4.58 -5.98 -10.51
N MET A 64 -3.47 -5.39 -10.10
CA MET A 64 -2.83 -5.69 -8.81
C MET A 64 -3.75 -5.37 -7.63
N MET A 65 -4.47 -4.24 -7.66
CA MET A 65 -5.45 -3.86 -6.64
C MET A 65 -6.55 -4.93 -6.52
N ILE A 66 -7.09 -5.40 -7.64
CA ILE A 66 -8.08 -6.48 -7.65
C ILE A 66 -7.50 -7.76 -7.05
N CYS A 67 -6.29 -8.17 -7.46
CA CYS A 67 -5.62 -9.35 -6.91
C CYS A 67 -5.42 -9.26 -5.39
N LEU A 68 -4.95 -8.11 -4.90
CA LEU A 68 -4.73 -7.87 -3.48
C LEU A 68 -6.05 -7.90 -2.67
N SER A 69 -7.16 -7.48 -3.27
CA SER A 69 -8.48 -7.52 -2.64
C SER A 69 -8.98 -8.95 -2.37
N PHE A 70 -8.50 -9.96 -3.10
CA PHE A 70 -8.81 -11.35 -2.83
C PHE A 70 -8.01 -11.95 -1.67
N LEU A 71 -6.95 -11.29 -1.23
CA LEU A 71 -6.16 -11.77 -0.09
C LEU A 71 -6.99 -11.73 1.19
N SER A 72 -6.83 -12.75 2.02
CA SER A 72 -7.53 -12.83 3.31
C SER A 72 -6.93 -11.84 4.31
N ILE A 73 -7.74 -11.32 5.22
CA ILE A 73 -7.30 -10.48 6.35
C ILE A 73 -6.24 -11.23 7.19
N ARG A 74 -6.34 -12.56 7.27
CA ARG A 74 -5.38 -13.42 7.96
C ARG A 74 -3.98 -13.33 7.34
N PHE A 75 -3.89 -13.24 6.00
CA PHE A 75 -2.63 -13.03 5.29
C PHE A 75 -1.98 -11.70 5.68
N TRP A 76 -2.74 -10.61 5.65
CA TRP A 76 -2.25 -9.29 6.06
C TRP A 76 -1.82 -9.27 7.53
N HIS A 77 -2.58 -9.94 8.38
CA HIS A 77 -2.23 -10.06 9.79
C HIS A 77 -0.94 -10.87 10.00
N PHE A 78 -0.73 -11.95 9.25
CA PHE A 78 0.51 -12.72 9.33
C PHE A 78 1.70 -11.91 8.83
N THR A 79 1.57 -11.25 7.69
CA THR A 79 2.66 -10.58 6.97
C THR A 79 2.98 -9.18 7.51
N GLY A 80 2.12 -8.57 8.35
CA GLY A 80 2.21 -7.17 8.76
C GLY A 80 3.58 -6.73 9.29
N TYR A 81 4.20 -7.46 10.20
CA TYR A 81 5.54 -7.11 10.70
C TYR A 81 6.64 -7.34 9.68
N LEU A 82 6.52 -8.40 8.88
CA LEU A 82 7.47 -8.68 7.78
C LEU A 82 7.41 -7.59 6.72
N PHE A 83 6.22 -7.17 6.35
CA PHE A 83 6.01 -6.10 5.38
C PHE A 83 6.60 -4.78 5.87
N TYR A 84 6.40 -4.45 7.16
CA TYR A 84 7.02 -3.28 7.79
C TYR A 84 8.55 -3.37 7.77
N ALA A 85 9.14 -4.51 8.12
CA ALA A 85 10.59 -4.69 8.12
C ALA A 85 11.19 -4.56 6.72
N ILE A 86 10.55 -5.15 5.70
CA ILE A 86 10.99 -5.05 4.31
C ILE A 86 10.92 -3.60 3.81
N THR A 87 9.81 -2.91 4.07
CA THR A 87 9.64 -1.51 3.64
C THR A 87 10.58 -0.56 4.38
N LEU A 88 10.87 -0.83 5.66
CA LEU A 88 11.87 -0.09 6.43
C LEU A 88 13.27 -0.27 5.85
N PHE A 89 13.63 -1.50 5.47
CA PHE A 89 14.90 -1.78 4.81
C PHE A 89 15.01 -1.06 3.46
N LEU A 90 13.94 -1.09 2.64
CA LEU A 90 13.91 -0.36 1.37
C LEU A 90 14.02 1.16 1.58
N LEU A 91 13.40 1.70 2.62
CA LEU A 91 13.49 3.12 2.97
C LEU A 91 14.92 3.49 3.37
N PHE A 92 15.56 2.68 4.20
CA PHE A 92 16.96 2.85 4.59
C PHE A 92 17.90 2.77 3.38
N TRP A 93 17.68 1.78 2.49
CA TRP A 93 18.44 1.65 1.25
C TRP A 93 18.27 2.86 0.35
N ALA A 94 17.05 3.37 0.18
CA ALA A 94 16.78 4.57 -0.62
C ALA A 94 17.42 5.82 -0.04
N SER A 95 17.52 5.94 1.28
CA SER A 95 18.21 7.05 1.95
C SER A 95 19.71 7.05 1.66
N LEU A 96 20.34 5.88 1.48
CA LEU A 96 21.79 5.77 1.22
C LEU A 96 22.15 5.82 -0.28
N TYR A 97 21.33 5.16 -1.12
CA TYR A 97 21.63 4.91 -2.53
C TYR A 97 20.53 5.39 -3.49
N GLY A 98 19.54 6.12 -2.99
CA GLY A 98 18.42 6.59 -3.80
C GLY A 98 18.84 7.60 -4.88
N VAL A 99 18.07 7.61 -5.98
CA VAL A 99 18.23 8.60 -7.04
C VAL A 99 17.57 9.91 -6.58
N THR A 100 18.30 11.01 -6.77
CA THR A 100 17.77 12.35 -6.51
C THR A 100 16.77 12.75 -7.59
N ALA A 101 15.51 12.87 -7.21
CA ALA A 101 14.48 13.50 -8.02
C ALA A 101 13.91 14.69 -7.24
N SER A 102 13.88 15.86 -7.87
CA SER A 102 13.37 17.10 -7.25
C SER A 102 14.04 17.49 -5.93
N GLY A 103 15.36 17.25 -5.81
CA GLY A 103 16.16 17.67 -4.66
C GLY A 103 16.18 16.73 -3.46
N SER A 104 15.55 15.56 -3.52
CA SER A 104 15.64 14.56 -2.45
C SER A 104 15.93 13.15 -2.97
N GLN A 105 16.81 12.44 -2.27
CA GLN A 105 17.19 11.05 -2.57
C GLN A 105 16.14 10.10 -2.01
N ARG A 106 15.02 9.92 -2.72
CA ARG A 106 13.87 9.15 -2.19
C ARG A 106 13.33 8.10 -3.15
N TRP A 107 13.94 7.94 -4.33
CA TRP A 107 13.45 7.07 -5.37
C TRP A 107 14.40 5.90 -5.63
N ILE A 108 13.84 4.71 -5.77
CA ILE A 108 14.55 3.52 -6.24
C ILE A 108 14.10 3.28 -7.67
N ASN A 109 15.05 3.31 -8.60
CA ASN A 109 14.78 2.99 -10.00
C ASN A 109 14.81 1.46 -10.18
N LEU A 110 13.64 0.89 -10.49
CA LEU A 110 13.45 -0.54 -10.77
C LEU A 110 13.38 -0.83 -12.28
N TYR A 111 14.10 -0.09 -13.11
CA TYR A 111 14.11 -0.18 -14.57
C TYR A 111 12.78 0.19 -15.25
N PHE A 112 11.66 -0.31 -14.77
CA PHE A 112 10.32 -0.07 -15.35
C PHE A 112 9.50 0.93 -14.55
N ILE A 113 9.78 1.07 -13.28
CA ILE A 113 8.99 1.90 -12.36
C ILE A 113 9.93 2.55 -11.34
N ASN A 114 9.75 3.84 -11.11
CA ASN A 114 10.39 4.52 -9.99
C ASN A 114 9.53 4.25 -8.75
N LEU A 115 10.08 3.47 -7.82
CA LEU A 115 9.44 3.16 -6.56
C LEU A 115 9.87 4.18 -5.51
N GLN A 116 8.90 4.73 -4.80
CA GLN A 116 9.13 5.56 -3.62
C GLN A 116 8.82 4.74 -2.36
N PRO A 117 9.83 4.26 -1.62
CA PRO A 117 9.62 3.39 -0.46
C PRO A 117 8.78 4.03 0.64
N SER A 118 8.79 5.37 0.76
CA SER A 118 7.99 6.10 1.74
C SER A 118 6.47 5.93 1.52
N GLU A 119 6.02 5.73 0.27
CA GLU A 119 4.62 5.46 -0.02
C GLU A 119 4.20 4.07 0.47
N LEU A 120 5.06 3.08 0.25
CA LEU A 120 4.84 1.73 0.78
C LEU A 120 4.89 1.71 2.31
N MET A 121 5.77 2.52 2.90
CA MET A 121 5.91 2.60 4.35
C MET A 121 4.66 3.10 5.05
N LYS A 122 3.91 4.03 4.45
CA LYS A 122 2.62 4.48 4.99
C LYS A 122 1.64 3.32 5.15
N VAL A 123 1.52 2.48 4.13
CA VAL A 123 0.66 1.29 4.16
C VAL A 123 1.18 0.28 5.19
N ALA A 124 2.49 0.05 5.23
CA ALA A 124 3.11 -0.87 6.16
C ALA A 124 2.90 -0.49 7.62
N ILE A 125 2.98 0.80 7.96
CA ILE A 125 2.69 1.32 9.30
C ILE A 125 1.24 1.01 9.70
N ILE A 126 0.27 1.26 8.80
CA ILE A 126 -1.16 1.00 9.07
C ILE A 126 -1.39 -0.49 9.36
N VAL A 127 -0.83 -1.38 8.52
CA VAL A 127 -0.98 -2.83 8.70
C VAL A 127 -0.28 -3.31 9.98
N CYS A 128 0.89 -2.75 10.28
CA CYS A 128 1.64 -3.05 11.50
C CYS A 128 0.86 -2.63 12.76
N PHE A 129 0.27 -1.43 12.76
CA PHE A 129 -0.57 -0.94 13.85
C PHE A 129 -1.83 -1.79 14.02
N ALA A 130 -2.52 -2.12 12.94
CA ALA A 130 -3.68 -2.97 12.97
C ALA A 130 -3.37 -4.32 13.64
N LYS A 131 -2.22 -4.92 13.30
CA LYS A 131 -1.75 -6.16 13.92
C LYS A 131 -1.39 -5.98 15.39
N TYR A 132 -0.71 -4.91 15.75
CA TYR A 132 -0.30 -4.61 17.13
C TYR A 132 -1.53 -4.45 18.03
N TYR A 133 -2.49 -3.60 17.64
CA TYR A 133 -3.67 -3.35 18.44
C TYR A 133 -4.66 -4.52 18.47
N HIS A 134 -4.71 -5.32 17.41
CA HIS A 134 -5.51 -6.55 17.43
C HIS A 134 -5.01 -7.55 18.48
N ARG A 135 -3.71 -7.60 18.72
CA ARG A 135 -3.10 -8.49 19.73
C ARG A 135 -3.13 -7.90 21.15
N SER A 136 -3.13 -6.59 21.25
CA SER A 136 -3.18 -5.89 22.55
C SER A 136 -4.63 -5.89 23.06
N GLN A 137 -4.83 -6.46 24.25
CA GLN A 137 -6.15 -6.38 24.91
C GLN A 137 -6.46 -4.91 25.23
N ILE A 138 -7.68 -4.47 24.95
CA ILE A 138 -8.17 -3.09 25.10
C ILE A 138 -7.88 -2.52 26.50
N GLN A 139 -7.87 -3.38 27.53
CA GLN A 139 -7.60 -3.00 28.93
C GLN A 139 -6.18 -2.50 29.19
N ASN A 140 -5.22 -2.84 28.30
CA ASN A 140 -3.81 -2.48 28.45
C ASN A 140 -3.39 -1.25 27.65
N VAL A 141 -4.29 -0.64 26.87
CA VAL A 141 -3.98 0.53 26.03
C VAL A 141 -3.63 1.76 26.88
N ASN A 142 -4.12 1.83 28.10
CA ASN A 142 -3.90 2.96 29.02
C ASN A 142 -2.51 2.96 29.70
N ASN A 143 -1.71 1.90 29.53
CA ASN A 143 -0.37 1.84 30.06
C ASN A 143 0.62 2.56 29.10
N PHE A 144 1.33 3.56 29.61
CA PHE A 144 2.33 4.35 28.87
C PHE A 144 3.36 3.48 28.13
N LYS A 145 3.72 2.32 28.71
CA LYS A 145 4.64 1.35 28.09
C LYS A 145 4.11 0.75 26.79
N ASN A 146 2.79 0.56 26.70
CA ASN A 146 2.15 0.00 25.50
C ASN A 146 1.98 1.04 24.39
N LEU A 147 2.04 2.34 24.71
CA LEU A 147 2.06 3.44 23.75
C LEU A 147 3.46 3.64 23.15
N LEU A 148 4.50 3.25 23.86
CA LEU A 148 5.88 3.45 23.42
C LEU A 148 6.22 2.62 22.16
N ILE A 149 5.70 1.40 22.06
CA ILE A 149 5.94 0.54 20.90
C ILE A 149 5.36 1.13 19.60
N PRO A 150 4.08 1.53 19.53
CA PRO A 150 3.53 2.23 18.35
C PRO A 150 4.28 3.52 18.03
N LEU A 151 4.70 4.26 19.07
CA LEU A 151 5.46 5.49 18.88
C LEU A 151 6.81 5.22 18.18
N VAL A 152 7.54 4.20 18.61
CA VAL A 152 8.82 3.79 17.97
C VAL A 152 8.57 3.36 16.52
N ILE A 153 7.54 2.55 16.25
CA ILE A 153 7.16 2.12 14.90
C ILE A 153 6.89 3.33 13.99
N LEU A 154 6.36 4.43 14.54
CA LEU A 154 6.08 5.64 13.78
C LEU A 154 7.33 6.52 13.61
N ILE A 155 8.11 6.74 14.68
CA ILE A 155 9.24 7.68 14.69
C ILE A 155 10.40 7.18 13.82
N VAL A 156 10.69 5.87 13.82
CA VAL A 156 11.83 5.32 13.06
C VAL A 156 11.74 5.64 11.56
N PRO A 157 10.62 5.39 10.85
CA PRO A 157 10.51 5.77 9.45
C PRO A 157 10.54 7.28 9.23
N ILE A 158 9.95 8.07 10.14
CA ILE A 158 9.96 9.54 10.02
C ILE A 158 11.40 10.07 10.02
N MET A 159 12.23 9.58 10.94
CA MET A 159 13.64 9.98 11.03
C MET A 159 14.46 9.59 9.81
N LEU A 160 14.04 8.56 9.07
CA LEU A 160 14.70 8.13 7.82
C LEU A 160 14.26 8.96 6.59
N VAL A 161 13.11 9.63 6.67
CA VAL A 161 12.55 10.43 5.56
C VAL A 161 12.93 11.91 5.66
N VAL A 162 13.14 12.40 6.86
CA VAL A 162 13.56 13.80 7.12
C VAL A 162 15.04 13.99 6.83
#